data_eb7bfadf0829d4368af43a09f867e485
#
_entry.id   eb7bfadf0829d4368af43a09f867e485
#
_cell.length_a   1.000
_cell.length_b   1.000
_cell.length_c   1.000
_cell.angle_alpha   90.00
_cell.angle_beta   90.00
_cell.angle_gamma   90.00
#
_symmetry.space_group_name_H-M   'P 1'
#
loop_
_entity.id
_entity.type
_entity.pdbx_description
1 polymer ?
#
loop_
_entity_poly.entity_id
_entity_poly.type
_entity_poly.pdbx_seq_one_letter_code
_entity_poly.pdbx_strand_id
1 'polypeptide(L)'
;MRVINYKSNQTLIETKDYTAHLSYGVPQVVVFHANSALANTVIHNNVNYSTTTSKHKNAYLRTLCTDSYTFIPATPEEIQEVTGLETRQTK
;
A
#
# COMPACT_ATOMS: atom_id res chain seq x y z
N MET A 1 0.19 -11.76 11.15
CA MET A 1 -0.49 -10.85 10.24
C MET A 1 -1.72 -10.26 10.92
N ARG A 2 -1.95 -9.01 10.72
CA ARG A 2 -3.07 -8.31 11.35
C ARG A 2 -3.82 -7.49 10.31
N VAL A 3 -5.15 -7.59 10.34
CA VAL A 3 -6.00 -6.84 9.42
C VAL A 3 -6.78 -5.81 10.22
N ILE A 4 -6.67 -4.55 9.81
CA ILE A 4 -7.27 -3.43 10.54
C ILE A 4 -8.24 -2.69 9.63
N ASN A 5 -9.46 -2.45 10.13
CA ASN A 5 -10.39 -1.57 9.44
C ASN A 5 -9.92 -0.14 9.69
N TYR A 6 -9.35 0.46 8.65
CA TYR A 6 -8.72 1.76 8.79
C TYR A 6 -9.74 2.88 8.67
N LYS A 7 -10.45 2.91 7.55
CA LYS A 7 -11.50 3.89 7.29
C LYS A 7 -12.49 3.23 6.35
N SER A 8 -13.54 3.96 5.99
CA SER A 8 -14.56 3.44 5.09
C SER A 8 -13.91 2.92 3.80
N ASN A 9 -14.15 1.66 3.48
CA ASN A 9 -13.62 1.00 2.28
C ASN A 9 -12.10 0.95 2.22
N GLN A 10 -11.43 1.13 3.35
CA GLN A 10 -9.98 1.10 3.44
C GLN A 10 -9.55 0.15 4.54
N THR A 11 -8.52 -0.63 4.25
CA THR A 11 -8.02 -1.65 5.16
C THR A 11 -6.51 -1.57 5.24
N LEU A 12 -5.96 -1.84 6.41
CA LEU A 12 -4.52 -2.01 6.58
C LEU A 12 -4.24 -3.47 6.88
N ILE A 13 -3.21 -4.02 6.25
CA ILE A 13 -2.72 -5.36 6.55
C ILE A 13 -1.30 -5.20 7.07
N GLU A 14 -1.08 -5.61 8.32
CA GLU A 14 0.23 -5.53 8.96
C GLU A 14 0.87 -6.89 9.05
N THR A 15 2.10 -7.00 8.57
CA THR A 15 2.92 -8.17 8.78
C THR A 15 4.18 -7.70 9.48
N LYS A 16 5.09 -8.62 9.78
CA LYS A 16 6.34 -8.19 10.40
C LYS A 16 7.24 -7.42 9.44
N ASP A 17 7.03 -7.58 8.14
CA ASP A 17 7.89 -6.95 7.13
C ASP A 17 7.29 -5.69 6.53
N TYR A 18 5.98 -5.54 6.51
CA TYR A 18 5.36 -4.39 5.86
C TYR A 18 3.97 -4.10 6.41
N THR A 19 3.48 -2.89 6.10
CA THR A 19 2.08 -2.51 6.31
C THR A 19 1.52 -2.12 4.94
N ALA A 20 0.45 -2.77 4.53
CA ALA A 20 -0.18 -2.49 3.24
C ALA A 20 -1.51 -1.77 3.45
N HIS A 21 -1.70 -0.70 2.68
CA HIS A 21 -2.96 0.05 2.66
C HIS A 21 -3.75 -0.36 1.43
N LEU A 22 -4.98 -0.81 1.64
CA LEU A 22 -5.86 -1.24 0.57
C LEU A 22 -7.06 -0.33 0.47
N SER A 23 -7.49 -0.06 -0.76
CA SER A 23 -8.74 0.68 -1.03
C SER A 23 -9.63 -0.25 -1.83
N TYR A 24 -10.83 -0.52 -1.32
CA TYR A 24 -11.76 -1.47 -1.93
C TYR A 24 -11.09 -2.82 -2.20
N GLY A 25 -10.24 -3.24 -1.27
CA GLY A 25 -9.58 -4.53 -1.35
C GLY A 25 -8.38 -4.58 -2.28
N VAL A 26 -7.99 -3.46 -2.89
CA VAL A 26 -6.86 -3.41 -3.82
C VAL A 26 -5.69 -2.71 -3.13
N PRO A 27 -4.51 -3.35 -3.04
CA PRO A 27 -3.35 -2.70 -2.41
C PRO A 27 -2.95 -1.43 -3.14
N GLN A 28 -2.81 -0.35 -2.39
CA GLN A 28 -2.45 0.96 -2.93
C GLN A 28 -1.07 1.42 -2.47
N VAL A 29 -0.73 1.16 -1.21
CA VAL A 29 0.53 1.63 -0.65
C VAL A 29 1.08 0.54 0.24
N VAL A 30 2.37 0.26 0.10
CA VAL A 30 3.05 -0.73 0.96
C VAL A 30 4.25 -0.06 1.59
N VAL A 31 4.27 -0.01 2.93
CA VAL A 31 5.35 0.58 3.69
C VAL A 31 6.17 -0.56 4.28
N PHE A 32 7.43 -0.66 3.92
CA PHE A 32 8.30 -1.72 4.43
C PHE A 32 8.91 -1.31 5.76
N HIS A 33 8.84 -2.22 6.73
CA HIS A 33 9.30 -1.96 8.08
C HIS A 33 10.82 -2.00 8.16
N ALA A 34 11.36 -1.45 9.25
CA ALA A 34 12.80 -1.30 9.39
C ALA A 34 13.55 -2.63 9.39
N ASN A 35 12.89 -3.71 9.77
CA ASN A 35 13.53 -5.04 9.80
C ASN A 35 13.44 -5.76 8.47
N SER A 36 12.87 -5.13 7.47
CA SER A 36 12.73 -5.72 6.14
C SER A 36 13.97 -5.41 5.30
N ALA A 37 14.23 -6.26 4.29
CA ALA A 37 15.30 -5.99 3.33
C ALA A 37 15.04 -4.71 2.54
N LEU A 38 13.77 -4.29 2.45
CA LEU A 38 13.40 -3.05 1.75
C LEU A 38 13.05 -1.94 2.74
N ALA A 39 13.72 -1.92 3.88
CA ALA A 39 13.46 -0.93 4.93
C ALA A 39 13.47 0.49 4.36
N ASN A 40 12.57 1.32 4.87
CA ASN A 40 12.45 2.72 4.48
C ASN A 40 11.99 2.92 3.05
N THR A 41 11.46 1.88 2.42
CA THR A 41 10.90 1.98 1.07
C THR A 41 9.38 1.96 1.16
N VAL A 42 8.74 2.82 0.37
CA VAL A 42 7.29 2.84 0.22
C VAL A 42 7.01 2.65 -1.26
N ILE A 43 6.31 1.58 -1.60
CA ILE A 43 5.85 1.40 -2.98
C ILE A 43 4.38 1.75 -3.06
N HIS A 44 3.97 2.36 -4.16
CA HIS A 44 2.58 2.74 -4.32
C HIS A 44 2.10 2.34 -5.70
N ASN A 45 0.83 1.95 -5.77
CA ASN A 45 0.22 1.45 -6.99
C ASN A 45 0.12 2.58 -8.02
N ASN A 46 0.64 2.32 -9.22
CA ASN A 46 0.66 3.34 -10.26
C ASN A 46 -0.57 3.31 -11.17
N VAL A 47 -1.52 2.42 -10.89
CA VAL A 47 -2.75 2.34 -11.67
C VAL A 47 -3.80 3.27 -11.08
N ASN A 48 -4.46 4.02 -11.94
CA ASN A 48 -5.53 4.92 -11.52
C ASN A 48 -6.87 4.20 -11.69
N TYR A 49 -7.37 3.62 -10.57
CA TYR A 49 -8.61 2.84 -10.60
C TYR A 49 -9.84 3.74 -10.62
N SER A 50 -9.83 4.78 -9.81
CA SER A 50 -10.96 5.72 -9.71
C SER A 50 -10.49 6.93 -8.93
N THR A 51 -11.30 8.00 -9.00
CA THR A 51 -11.02 9.21 -8.24
C THR A 51 -11.01 8.93 -6.73
N THR A 52 -11.97 8.13 -6.27
CA THR A 52 -12.05 7.80 -4.84
C THR A 52 -10.83 7.02 -4.37
N THR A 53 -10.41 6.01 -5.14
CA THR A 53 -9.24 5.24 -4.77
C THR A 53 -7.98 6.10 -4.78
N SER A 54 -7.86 7.00 -5.75
CA SER A 54 -6.71 7.92 -5.79
C SER A 54 -6.69 8.84 -4.59
N LYS A 55 -7.85 9.32 -4.15
CA LYS A 55 -7.92 10.14 -2.96
C LYS A 55 -7.51 9.36 -1.71
N HIS A 56 -7.95 8.10 -1.60
CA HIS A 56 -7.56 7.25 -0.48
C HIS A 56 -6.04 7.05 -0.46
N LYS A 57 -5.47 6.74 -1.60
CA LYS A 57 -4.03 6.51 -1.71
C LYS A 57 -3.25 7.76 -1.33
N ASN A 58 -3.62 8.92 -1.90
CA ASN A 58 -2.91 10.15 -1.65
C ASN A 58 -3.05 10.60 -0.19
N ALA A 59 -4.22 10.41 0.40
CA ALA A 59 -4.41 10.76 1.80
C ALA A 59 -3.53 9.89 2.70
N TYR A 60 -3.41 8.59 2.38
CA TYR A 60 -2.56 7.72 3.17
C TYR A 60 -1.09 8.10 3.01
N LEU A 61 -0.66 8.41 1.79
CA LEU A 61 0.72 8.81 1.55
C LEU A 61 1.08 10.08 2.34
N ARG A 62 0.13 10.98 2.53
CA ARG A 62 0.39 12.20 3.30
C ARG A 62 0.60 11.94 4.77
N THR A 63 0.17 10.79 5.29
CA THR A 63 0.42 10.45 6.69
C THR A 63 1.84 9.99 6.94
N LEU A 64 2.59 9.72 5.88
CA LEU A 64 3.95 9.20 5.99
C LEU A 64 4.95 10.35 5.95
N CYS A 65 6.03 10.18 6.72
CA CYS A 65 7.10 11.18 6.75
C CYS A 65 7.95 11.06 5.48
N THR A 66 7.88 12.06 4.61
CA THR A 66 8.56 11.99 3.31
C THR A 66 10.08 11.99 3.43
N ASP A 67 10.59 12.53 4.54
CA ASP A 67 12.05 12.59 4.73
C ASP A 67 12.66 11.24 5.10
N SER A 68 11.82 10.32 5.60
CA SER A 68 12.31 9.04 6.09
C SER A 68 12.17 7.91 5.09
N TYR A 69 11.43 8.13 4.00
CA TYR A 69 11.08 7.05 3.07
C TYR A 69 11.45 7.40 1.65
N THR A 70 11.78 6.35 0.89
CA THR A 70 11.93 6.45 -0.56
C THR A 70 10.63 5.96 -1.19
N PHE A 71 9.99 6.80 -1.99
CA PHE A 71 8.70 6.49 -2.61
C PHE A 71 8.92 6.02 -4.05
N ILE A 72 8.45 4.82 -4.37
CA ILE A 72 8.65 4.20 -5.67
C ILE A 72 7.30 3.77 -6.24
N PRO A 73 6.92 4.23 -7.44
CA PRO A 73 5.70 3.72 -8.08
C PRO A 73 5.91 2.27 -8.51
N ALA A 74 4.85 1.48 -8.43
CA ALA A 74 4.92 0.06 -8.75
C ALA A 74 3.65 -0.37 -9.44
N THR A 75 3.76 -1.39 -10.29
CA THR A 75 2.60 -1.98 -10.91
C THR A 75 1.90 -2.90 -9.92
N PRO A 76 0.61 -3.21 -10.14
CA PRO A 76 -0.07 -4.18 -9.28
C PRO A 76 0.67 -5.52 -9.22
N GLU A 77 1.24 -5.94 -10.34
CA GLU A 77 1.99 -7.20 -10.38
C GLU A 77 3.22 -7.14 -9.50
N GLU A 78 3.93 -6.01 -9.52
CA GLU A 78 5.09 -5.83 -8.65
C GLU A 78 4.71 -5.83 -7.18
N ILE A 79 3.58 -5.21 -6.86
CA ILE A 79 3.10 -5.20 -5.47
C ILE A 79 2.77 -6.62 -5.03
N GLN A 80 2.11 -7.39 -5.89
CA GLN A 80 1.78 -8.77 -5.57
C GLN A 80 3.04 -9.60 -5.39
N GLU A 81 4.04 -9.36 -6.22
CA GLU A 81 5.28 -10.12 -6.16
C GLU A 81 6.01 -9.93 -4.84
N VAL A 82 6.07 -8.69 -4.34
CA VAL A 82 6.83 -8.42 -3.12
C VAL A 82 6.03 -8.66 -1.85
N THR A 83 4.69 -8.66 -1.92
CA THR A 83 3.86 -8.82 -0.73
C THR A 83 3.13 -10.14 -0.69
N GLY A 84 2.90 -10.76 -1.84
CA GLY A 84 2.05 -11.95 -1.92
C GLY A 84 0.56 -11.62 -1.86
N LEU A 85 0.20 -10.34 -1.79
CA LEU A 85 -1.20 -9.94 -1.73
C LEU A 85 -1.77 -9.88 -3.13
N GLU A 86 -2.95 -10.47 -3.32
CA GLU A 86 -3.62 -10.41 -4.60
C GLU A 86 -4.12 -9.02 -4.88
N THR A 87 -3.84 -8.53 -6.08
CA THR A 87 -4.42 -7.29 -6.54
C THR A 87 -5.69 -7.64 -7.26
N ARG A 88 -6.80 -7.46 -6.59
CA ARG A 88 -8.07 -7.83 -7.16
C ARG A 88 -8.37 -6.95 -8.34
N GLN A 89 -8.56 -7.59 -9.48
CA GLN A 89 -8.93 -6.86 -10.66
C GLN A 89 -10.43 -6.76 -10.68
N THR A 90 -10.95 -5.71 -10.19
CA THR A 90 -12.37 -5.54 -10.27
C THR A 90 -12.74 -5.03 -11.62
N LYS A 91 -13.63 -5.61 -12.17
CA LYS A 91 -14.07 -5.13 -13.41
C LYS A 91 -15.18 -4.32 -13.35
#